data_5306e0b8a31cd043f899ceb9d3dd62a9
#
_entry.id   5306e0b8a31cd043f899ceb9d3dd62a9
#
_cell.length_a   1.000
_cell.length_b   1.000
_cell.length_c   1.000
_cell.angle_alpha   90.00
_cell.angle_beta   90.00
_cell.angle_gamma   90.00
#
_symmetry.space_group_name_H-M   'P 1'
#
loop_
_entity.id
_entity.type
_entity.pdbx_description
1 polymer ?
#
loop_
_entity_poly.entity_id
_entity_poly.type
_entity_poly.pdbx_seq_one_letter_code
_entity_poly.pdbx_strand_id
1 'polypeptide(L)'
;SQARTQRVVNMVDSMLGTNPAILSREQIVGYNFLAGQGSDQATFIIKLKPFADRNMGQSSMAVLGMIYKQTGVIKDAQILAFAPPMIPGFSATNAITLSLQDKTGGDLNKFFKVTQDFLADLNQRPEIQTAMTSYNPNYPQYMIDVDVAKCKQAGISPSTVLTTMQGYYGGLYASNFNSYGKLYRVMIQGDVASRMKPEGLDNIYLRTPSGMAPVKEFCTLKRVYGPSNINRFNLFTCINLNITPADGYSSGDVLKAVSEVSS
;
A
#
# COMPACT_ATOMS: atom_id res chain seq x y z
N SER A 1 2.90 7.25 8.68
CA SER A 1 4.20 7.84 8.31
C SER A 1 5.26 6.75 8.30
N GLN A 2 6.27 6.88 7.49
CA GLN A 2 7.35 5.90 7.36
C GLN A 2 8.01 5.57 8.71
N ALA A 3 8.18 6.57 9.59
CA ALA A 3 8.72 6.36 10.94
C ALA A 3 7.85 5.43 11.81
N ARG A 4 6.52 5.50 11.66
CA ARG A 4 5.60 4.59 12.36
C ARG A 4 5.71 3.18 11.77
N THR A 5 5.79 3.05 10.47
CA THR A 5 6.00 1.77 9.78
C THR A 5 7.31 1.13 10.21
N GLN A 6 8.41 1.91 10.24
CA GLN A 6 9.71 1.44 10.71
C GLN A 6 9.67 0.94 12.17
N ARG A 7 8.92 1.62 13.04
CA ARG A 7 8.74 1.17 14.43
C ARG A 7 8.07 -0.21 14.49
N VAL A 8 7.00 -0.39 13.74
CA VAL A 8 6.30 -1.69 13.66
C VAL A 8 7.23 -2.76 13.09
N VAL A 9 7.96 -2.45 12.03
CA VAL A 9 8.95 -3.37 11.43
C VAL A 9 9.99 -3.80 12.45
N ASN A 10 10.54 -2.87 13.24
CA ASN A 10 11.51 -3.21 14.29
C ASN A 10 10.90 -4.09 15.39
N MET A 11 9.63 -3.87 15.76
CA MET A 11 8.93 -4.74 16.72
C MET A 11 8.78 -6.16 16.17
N VAL A 12 8.34 -6.30 14.92
CA VAL A 12 8.20 -7.60 14.26
C VAL A 12 9.56 -8.30 14.14
N ASP A 13 10.60 -7.58 13.76
CA ASP A 13 11.96 -8.14 13.64
C ASP A 13 12.46 -8.69 14.97
N SER A 14 12.25 -7.96 16.06
CA SER A 14 12.62 -8.41 17.41
C SER A 14 11.89 -9.70 17.80
N MET A 15 10.60 -9.81 17.46
CA MET A 15 9.81 -11.02 17.73
C MET A 15 10.29 -12.22 16.91
N LEU A 16 10.55 -12.00 15.63
CA LEU A 16 11.02 -13.05 14.71
C LEU A 16 12.47 -13.50 15.02
N GLY A 17 13.28 -12.61 15.57
CA GLY A 17 14.68 -12.88 15.93
C GLY A 17 14.89 -13.99 16.94
N THR A 18 13.87 -14.30 17.73
CA THR A 18 13.89 -15.38 18.73
C THR A 18 13.57 -16.76 18.15
N ASN A 19 13.15 -16.85 16.88
CA ASN A 19 12.71 -18.10 16.28
C ASN A 19 13.92 -18.90 15.73
N PRO A 20 14.25 -20.08 16.29
CA PRO A 20 15.43 -20.86 15.91
C PRO A 20 15.33 -21.47 14.49
N ALA A 21 14.12 -21.53 13.89
CA ALA A 21 13.94 -22.04 12.53
C ALA A 21 14.31 -21.01 11.44
N ILE A 22 14.44 -19.74 11.80
CA ILE A 22 14.75 -18.66 10.86
C ILE A 22 16.26 -18.56 10.67
N LEU A 23 16.71 -18.60 9.41
CA LEU A 23 18.11 -18.44 9.03
C LEU A 23 18.45 -16.96 8.80
N SER A 24 17.63 -16.26 8.00
CA SER A 24 17.81 -14.84 7.71
C SER A 24 16.47 -14.13 7.51
N ARG A 25 16.49 -12.83 7.70
CA ARG A 25 15.33 -11.94 7.52
C ARG A 25 15.78 -10.71 6.76
N GLU A 26 15.06 -10.37 5.72
CA GLU A 26 15.23 -9.13 4.96
C GLU A 26 14.00 -8.25 5.15
N GLN A 27 14.21 -6.97 5.34
CA GLN A 27 13.17 -5.98 5.59
C GLN A 27 13.15 -4.97 4.44
N ILE A 28 12.00 -4.82 3.81
CA ILE A 28 11.78 -3.83 2.76
C ILE A 28 10.69 -2.88 3.26
N VAL A 29 11.08 -1.67 3.66
CA VAL A 29 10.14 -0.64 4.13
C VAL A 29 9.76 0.27 2.97
N GLY A 30 8.48 0.54 2.83
CA GLY A 30 7.93 1.33 1.72
C GLY A 30 7.41 0.48 0.55
N TYR A 31 7.39 -0.83 0.68
CA TYR A 31 6.90 -1.74 -0.36
C TYR A 31 6.19 -2.96 0.21
N ASN A 32 5.11 -3.37 -0.47
CA ASN A 32 4.35 -4.57 -0.17
C ASN A 32 4.05 -5.32 -1.48
N PHE A 33 4.28 -6.63 -1.52
CA PHE A 33 4.04 -7.45 -2.72
C PHE A 33 2.57 -7.46 -3.19
N LEU A 34 1.61 -7.23 -2.28
CA LEU A 34 0.17 -7.25 -2.59
C LEU A 34 -0.38 -5.84 -2.85
N ALA A 35 0.07 -4.85 -2.06
CA ALA A 35 -0.46 -3.48 -2.09
C ALA A 35 0.40 -2.50 -2.91
N GLY A 36 1.65 -2.86 -3.24
CA GLY A 36 2.59 -2.00 -3.96
C GLY A 36 3.37 -1.05 -3.05
N GLN A 37 3.75 0.11 -3.58
CA GLN A 37 4.55 1.11 -2.86
C GLN A 37 3.68 1.97 -1.96
N GLY A 38 4.16 2.24 -0.74
CA GLY A 38 3.49 3.11 0.23
C GLY A 38 4.32 3.32 1.49
N SER A 39 4.29 4.52 2.05
CA SER A 39 5.02 4.83 3.30
C SER A 39 4.50 4.08 4.53
N ASP A 40 3.34 3.47 4.43
CA ASP A 40 2.66 2.63 5.42
C ASP A 40 2.83 1.13 5.14
N GLN A 41 3.59 0.78 4.10
CA GLN A 41 3.80 -0.58 3.65
C GLN A 41 5.20 -1.09 4.04
N ALA A 42 5.28 -2.39 4.35
CA ALA A 42 6.54 -3.08 4.54
C ALA A 42 6.40 -4.56 4.17
N THR A 43 7.51 -5.17 3.83
CA THR A 43 7.60 -6.62 3.54
C THR A 43 8.78 -7.23 4.27
N PHE A 44 8.58 -8.42 4.82
CA PHE A 44 9.64 -9.30 5.30
C PHE A 44 9.83 -10.46 4.34
N ILE A 45 11.06 -10.74 3.97
CA ILE A 45 11.45 -11.97 3.29
C ILE A 45 12.19 -12.82 4.32
N ILE A 46 11.56 -13.93 4.72
CA ILE A 46 12.06 -14.79 5.79
C ILE A 46 12.58 -16.07 5.17
N LYS A 47 13.87 -16.32 5.31
CA LYS A 47 14.51 -17.57 4.91
C LYS A 47 14.62 -18.50 6.11
N LEU A 48 14.04 -19.69 5.99
CA LEU A 48 14.15 -20.73 7.00
C LEU A 48 15.43 -21.52 6.83
N LYS A 49 15.91 -22.16 7.89
CA LYS A 49 17.02 -23.12 7.83
C LYS A 49 16.69 -24.26 6.85
N PRO A 50 17.70 -24.95 6.28
CA PRO A 50 17.49 -26.17 5.52
C PRO A 50 16.65 -27.21 6.29
N PHE A 51 15.93 -28.06 5.59
CA PHE A 51 15.07 -29.09 6.24
C PHE A 51 15.84 -29.99 7.19
N ALA A 52 17.09 -30.34 6.84
CA ALA A 52 17.95 -31.19 7.66
C ALA A 52 18.32 -30.56 9.02
N ASP A 53 18.33 -29.22 9.09
CA ASP A 53 18.73 -28.46 10.27
C ASP A 53 17.53 -28.00 11.11
N ARG A 54 16.30 -28.42 10.76
CA ARG A 54 15.07 -28.08 11.47
C ARG A 54 14.64 -29.22 12.39
N ASN A 55 14.26 -28.87 13.60
CA ASN A 55 13.68 -29.82 14.55
C ASN A 55 12.19 -30.11 14.22
N MET A 56 11.66 -31.19 14.80
CA MET A 56 10.21 -31.46 14.76
C MET A 56 9.43 -30.23 15.25
N GLY A 57 8.39 -29.83 14.52
CA GLY A 57 7.60 -28.63 14.82
C GLY A 57 8.13 -27.32 14.21
N GLN A 58 9.21 -27.37 13.39
CA GLN A 58 9.75 -26.21 12.66
C GLN A 58 9.42 -26.27 11.16
N SER A 59 8.30 -26.88 10.79
CA SER A 59 7.79 -26.82 9.42
C SER A 59 7.44 -25.38 9.03
N SER A 60 7.34 -25.07 7.74
CA SER A 60 6.93 -23.74 7.27
C SER A 60 5.56 -23.33 7.82
N MET A 61 4.61 -24.28 7.90
CA MET A 61 3.28 -24.03 8.46
C MET A 61 3.33 -23.75 9.98
N ALA A 62 4.16 -24.48 10.72
CA ALA A 62 4.35 -24.24 12.16
C ALA A 62 4.98 -22.87 12.42
N VAL A 63 5.94 -22.46 11.58
CA VAL A 63 6.55 -21.11 11.66
C VAL A 63 5.52 -20.02 11.32
N LEU A 64 4.67 -20.21 10.31
CA LEU A 64 3.58 -19.30 9.99
C LEU A 64 2.61 -19.12 11.16
N GLY A 65 2.18 -20.23 11.79
CA GLY A 65 1.33 -20.20 12.98
C GLY A 65 1.98 -19.45 14.14
N MET A 66 3.28 -19.63 14.34
CA MET A 66 4.05 -18.91 15.36
C MET A 66 4.12 -17.40 15.05
N ILE A 67 4.36 -17.01 13.80
CA ILE A 67 4.36 -15.61 13.37
C ILE A 67 3.03 -14.95 13.70
N TYR A 68 1.90 -15.55 13.28
CA TYR A 68 0.57 -15.02 13.59
C TYR A 68 0.32 -14.88 15.09
N LYS A 69 0.72 -15.88 15.88
CA LYS A 69 0.56 -15.85 17.34
C LYS A 69 1.38 -14.72 17.98
N GLN A 70 2.64 -14.55 17.56
CA GLN A 70 3.52 -13.53 18.11
C GLN A 70 3.12 -12.12 17.66
N THR A 71 2.75 -11.93 16.41
CA THR A 71 2.42 -10.62 15.86
C THR A 71 0.98 -10.18 16.14
N GLY A 72 0.11 -11.08 16.60
CA GLY A 72 -1.29 -10.79 16.92
C GLY A 72 -1.49 -9.74 18.02
N VAL A 73 -0.47 -9.44 18.81
CA VAL A 73 -0.48 -8.37 19.81
C VAL A 73 -0.28 -6.97 19.21
N ILE A 74 0.19 -6.89 17.95
CA ILE A 74 0.44 -5.63 17.25
C ILE A 74 -0.88 -5.15 16.64
N LYS A 75 -1.47 -4.09 17.23
CA LYS A 75 -2.72 -3.48 16.75
C LYS A 75 -2.51 -2.35 15.74
N ASP A 76 -1.26 -1.89 15.60
CA ASP A 76 -0.90 -0.75 14.76
C ASP A 76 -0.73 -1.09 13.27
N ALA A 77 -0.73 -2.38 12.92
CA ALA A 77 -0.59 -2.88 11.55
C ALA A 77 -1.33 -4.19 11.35
N GLN A 78 -1.78 -4.41 10.13
CA GLN A 78 -2.26 -5.70 9.65
C GLN A 78 -1.06 -6.49 9.13
N ILE A 79 -0.78 -7.64 9.74
CA ILE A 79 0.37 -8.48 9.39
C ILE A 79 -0.15 -9.75 8.73
N LEU A 80 0.32 -9.98 7.51
CA LEU A 80 -0.01 -11.15 6.70
C LEU A 80 1.27 -11.96 6.48
N ALA A 81 1.25 -13.22 6.85
CA ALA A 81 2.35 -14.13 6.61
C ALA A 81 1.86 -15.30 5.73
N PHE A 82 2.62 -15.62 4.71
CA PHE A 82 2.30 -16.71 3.78
C PHE A 82 3.58 -17.34 3.22
N ALA A 83 3.48 -18.59 2.82
CA ALA A 83 4.55 -19.26 2.07
C ALA A 83 4.43 -18.87 0.59
N PRO A 84 5.58 -18.72 -0.11
CA PRO A 84 5.55 -18.50 -1.55
C PRO A 84 4.93 -19.73 -2.25
N PRO A 85 4.34 -19.56 -3.45
CA PRO A 85 3.78 -20.65 -4.21
C PRO A 85 4.88 -21.63 -4.64
N MET A 86 4.51 -22.91 -4.84
CA MET A 86 5.44 -23.93 -5.26
C MET A 86 6.06 -23.66 -6.64
N ILE A 87 5.33 -22.94 -7.52
CA ILE A 87 5.78 -22.56 -8.86
C ILE A 87 6.01 -21.04 -8.87
N PRO A 88 7.29 -20.60 -8.87
CA PRO A 88 7.61 -19.18 -8.93
C PRO A 88 7.07 -18.51 -10.21
N GLY A 89 6.54 -17.29 -10.08
CA GLY A 89 6.08 -16.49 -11.22
C GLY A 89 4.60 -16.63 -11.55
N PHE A 90 3.86 -17.59 -10.98
CA PHE A 90 2.42 -17.71 -11.22
C PHE A 90 1.58 -16.78 -10.33
N SER A 91 1.99 -16.55 -9.11
CA SER A 91 1.31 -15.67 -8.14
C SER A 91 2.30 -15.21 -7.06
N ALA A 92 1.96 -14.16 -6.33
CA ALA A 92 2.69 -13.78 -5.13
C ALA A 92 2.37 -14.69 -3.94
N THR A 93 1.19 -15.32 -3.94
CA THR A 93 0.69 -16.21 -2.88
C THR A 93 0.03 -17.44 -3.50
N ASN A 94 -0.24 -18.49 -2.71
CA ASN A 94 -1.09 -19.61 -3.12
C ASN A 94 -2.59 -19.26 -3.17
N ALA A 95 -2.93 -17.99 -3.29
CA ALA A 95 -4.28 -17.49 -3.33
C ALA A 95 -4.80 -17.32 -4.76
N ILE A 96 -6.10 -17.45 -4.91
CA ILE A 96 -6.84 -17.08 -6.12
C ILE A 96 -7.10 -15.59 -6.07
N THR A 97 -6.74 -14.87 -7.11
CA THR A 97 -7.06 -13.44 -7.23
C THR A 97 -8.39 -13.28 -7.97
N LEU A 98 -9.36 -12.68 -7.29
CA LEU A 98 -10.67 -12.32 -7.84
C LEU A 98 -10.76 -10.80 -7.98
N SER A 99 -11.12 -10.30 -9.16
CA SER A 99 -11.38 -8.88 -9.41
C SER A 99 -12.88 -8.61 -9.32
N LEU A 100 -13.34 -8.10 -8.18
CA LEU A 100 -14.72 -7.64 -8.01
C LEU A 100 -14.88 -6.29 -8.73
N GLN A 101 -15.84 -6.16 -9.65
CA GLN A 101 -16.04 -4.99 -10.50
C GLN A 101 -17.31 -4.22 -10.11
N ASP A 102 -17.20 -2.92 -9.99
CA ASP A 102 -18.36 -2.02 -9.92
C ASP A 102 -18.78 -1.61 -11.34
N LYS A 103 -19.88 -2.20 -11.81
CA LYS A 103 -20.48 -1.85 -13.11
C LYS A 103 -21.48 -0.70 -13.02
N THR A 104 -21.80 -0.23 -11.82
CA THR A 104 -22.76 0.85 -11.60
C THR A 104 -22.12 2.22 -11.70
N GLY A 105 -20.80 2.32 -11.52
CA GLY A 105 -20.06 3.57 -11.47
C GLY A 105 -20.42 4.43 -10.25
N GLY A 106 -20.88 3.77 -9.18
CA GLY A 106 -21.38 4.40 -7.98
C GLY A 106 -20.31 4.87 -6.98
N ASP A 107 -20.74 5.07 -5.74
CA ASP A 107 -19.89 5.50 -4.64
C ASP A 107 -18.94 4.39 -4.21
N LEU A 108 -17.63 4.69 -4.18
CA LEU A 108 -16.57 3.78 -3.75
C LEU A 108 -16.76 3.24 -2.33
N ASN A 109 -17.35 4.02 -1.41
CA ASN A 109 -17.59 3.57 -0.05
C ASN A 109 -18.71 2.52 -0.01
N LYS A 110 -19.75 2.69 -0.83
CA LYS A 110 -20.81 1.68 -0.98
C LYS A 110 -20.24 0.40 -1.60
N PHE A 111 -19.44 0.53 -2.64
CA PHE A 111 -18.79 -0.60 -3.28
C PHE A 111 -17.86 -1.35 -2.30
N PHE A 112 -17.09 -0.61 -1.48
CA PHE A 112 -16.25 -1.22 -0.45
C PHE A 112 -17.08 -1.94 0.61
N LYS A 113 -18.23 -1.38 1.02
CA LYS A 113 -19.13 -2.07 1.97
C LYS A 113 -19.62 -3.40 1.40
N VAL A 114 -20.11 -3.42 0.16
CA VAL A 114 -20.51 -4.66 -0.52
C VAL A 114 -19.34 -5.65 -0.58
N THR A 115 -18.13 -5.14 -0.85
CA THR A 115 -16.93 -5.98 -0.84
C THR A 115 -16.66 -6.60 0.53
N GLN A 116 -16.86 -5.85 1.62
CA GLN A 116 -16.66 -6.36 2.99
C GLN A 116 -17.71 -7.39 3.35
N ASP A 117 -18.96 -7.15 3.00
CA ASP A 117 -20.06 -8.10 3.22
C ASP A 117 -19.77 -9.43 2.46
N PHE A 118 -19.38 -9.33 1.20
CA PHE A 118 -18.98 -10.48 0.37
C PHE A 118 -17.78 -11.25 0.95
N LEU A 119 -16.75 -10.52 1.44
CA LEU A 119 -15.61 -11.16 2.11
C LEU A 119 -16.00 -11.86 3.42
N ALA A 120 -16.95 -11.29 4.17
CA ALA A 120 -17.46 -11.90 5.38
C ALA A 120 -18.17 -13.23 5.09
N ASP A 121 -19.00 -13.26 4.05
CA ASP A 121 -19.69 -14.47 3.62
C ASP A 121 -18.73 -15.54 3.09
N LEU A 122 -17.73 -15.13 2.30
CA LEU A 122 -16.68 -16.04 1.84
C LEU A 122 -15.88 -16.67 3.00
N ASN A 123 -15.54 -15.88 4.02
CA ASN A 123 -14.79 -16.38 5.17
C ASN A 123 -15.58 -17.33 6.07
N GLN A 124 -16.90 -17.48 5.86
CA GLN A 124 -17.72 -18.48 6.54
C GLN A 124 -17.75 -19.84 5.81
N ARG A 125 -17.23 -19.90 4.59
CA ARG A 125 -17.24 -21.12 3.78
C ARG A 125 -16.12 -22.07 4.19
N PRO A 126 -16.41 -23.37 4.34
CA PRO A 126 -15.40 -24.37 4.72
C PRO A 126 -14.30 -24.58 3.67
N GLU A 127 -14.57 -24.24 2.40
CA GLU A 127 -13.62 -24.35 1.31
C GLU A 127 -12.56 -23.24 1.35
N ILE A 128 -12.79 -22.19 2.13
CA ILE A 128 -11.96 -20.97 2.16
C ILE A 128 -11.25 -20.83 3.50
N GLN A 129 -9.92 -20.85 3.46
CA GLN A 129 -9.11 -20.57 4.64
C GLN A 129 -9.13 -19.08 5.00
N THR A 130 -8.99 -18.22 3.99
CA THR A 130 -8.99 -16.77 4.17
C THR A 130 -9.33 -16.06 2.86
N ALA A 131 -10.28 -15.12 2.92
CA ALA A 131 -10.56 -14.17 1.85
C ALA A 131 -10.28 -12.75 2.35
N MET A 132 -9.47 -11.98 1.62
CA MET A 132 -9.05 -10.64 2.03
C MET A 132 -8.83 -9.70 0.86
N THR A 133 -8.79 -8.39 1.15
CA THR A 133 -8.37 -7.37 0.20
C THR A 133 -7.31 -6.45 0.81
N SER A 134 -6.40 -5.95 -0.01
CA SER A 134 -5.45 -4.91 0.36
C SER A 134 -5.97 -3.49 0.12
N TYR A 135 -7.20 -3.35 -0.41
CA TYR A 135 -7.80 -2.06 -0.68
C TYR A 135 -8.08 -1.29 0.62
N ASN A 136 -7.61 -0.04 0.67
CA ASN A 136 -7.83 0.86 1.81
C ASN A 136 -8.60 2.11 1.37
N PRO A 137 -9.88 2.25 1.72
CA PRO A 137 -10.69 3.43 1.37
C PRO A 137 -10.40 4.65 2.22
N ASN A 138 -9.74 4.46 3.38
CA ASN A 138 -9.53 5.49 4.40
C ASN A 138 -8.06 5.87 4.54
N TYR A 139 -7.33 5.92 3.43
CA TYR A 139 -5.95 6.36 3.43
C TYR A 139 -5.88 7.87 3.71
N PRO A 140 -5.08 8.33 4.71
CA PRO A 140 -4.98 9.74 5.03
C PRO A 140 -4.21 10.50 3.94
N GLN A 141 -4.81 11.56 3.44
CA GLN A 141 -4.29 12.41 2.37
C GLN A 141 -4.40 13.88 2.77
N TYR A 142 -3.65 14.73 2.09
CA TYR A 142 -3.82 16.18 2.16
C TYR A 142 -4.35 16.69 0.83
N MET A 143 -5.51 17.32 0.87
CA MET A 143 -6.06 18.03 -0.27
C MET A 143 -5.54 19.46 -0.26
N ILE A 144 -5.00 19.89 -1.39
CA ILE A 144 -4.59 21.28 -1.62
C ILE A 144 -5.80 22.04 -2.12
N ASP A 145 -6.26 23.00 -1.33
CA ASP A 145 -7.36 23.91 -1.68
C ASP A 145 -6.75 25.26 -2.09
N VAL A 146 -6.85 25.61 -3.38
CA VAL A 146 -6.25 26.81 -3.95
C VAL A 146 -7.26 27.96 -3.96
N ASP A 147 -6.88 29.09 -3.37
CA ASP A 147 -7.67 30.34 -3.40
C ASP A 147 -7.50 31.04 -4.76
N VAL A 148 -8.43 30.79 -5.66
CA VAL A 148 -8.43 31.33 -7.02
C VAL A 148 -8.54 32.85 -7.01
N ALA A 149 -9.24 33.46 -6.05
CA ALA A 149 -9.40 34.90 -5.96
C ALA A 149 -8.08 35.57 -5.61
N LYS A 150 -7.37 35.05 -4.61
CA LYS A 150 -6.02 35.56 -4.25
C LYS A 150 -4.99 35.34 -5.37
N CYS A 151 -5.06 34.22 -6.08
CA CYS A 151 -4.19 33.99 -7.23
C CYS A 151 -4.40 35.08 -8.31
N LYS A 152 -5.67 35.40 -8.64
CA LYS A 152 -5.99 36.45 -9.61
C LYS A 152 -5.51 37.83 -9.15
N GLN A 153 -5.70 38.18 -7.89
CA GLN A 153 -5.23 39.46 -7.31
C GLN A 153 -3.70 39.59 -7.41
N ALA A 154 -2.98 38.50 -7.21
CA ALA A 154 -1.53 38.44 -7.32
C ALA A 154 -1.00 38.27 -8.76
N GLY A 155 -1.87 38.21 -9.76
CA GLY A 155 -1.52 38.06 -11.16
C GLY A 155 -0.92 36.70 -11.53
N ILE A 156 -1.26 35.64 -10.78
CA ILE A 156 -0.78 34.28 -11.02
C ILE A 156 -1.94 33.32 -11.33
N SER A 157 -1.63 32.24 -12.03
CA SER A 157 -2.63 31.18 -12.27
C SER A 157 -2.66 30.16 -11.11
N PRO A 158 -3.81 29.56 -10.80
CA PRO A 158 -3.89 28.46 -9.86
C PRO A 158 -2.96 27.29 -10.22
N SER A 159 -2.72 27.05 -11.51
CA SER A 159 -1.79 26.03 -11.98
C SER A 159 -0.35 26.30 -11.56
N THR A 160 0.08 27.55 -11.43
CA THR A 160 1.42 27.92 -10.92
C THR A 160 1.59 27.42 -9.48
N VAL A 161 0.56 27.60 -8.63
CA VAL A 161 0.57 27.10 -7.25
C VAL A 161 0.69 25.58 -7.24
N LEU A 162 -0.14 24.88 -8.02
CA LEU A 162 -0.13 23.40 -8.08
C LEU A 162 1.18 22.84 -8.63
N THR A 163 1.76 23.46 -9.66
CA THR A 163 3.06 23.03 -10.23
C THR A 163 4.19 23.24 -9.23
N THR A 164 4.17 24.35 -8.49
CA THR A 164 5.14 24.59 -7.42
C THR A 164 5.03 23.53 -6.33
N MET A 165 3.83 23.25 -5.87
CA MET A 165 3.58 22.19 -4.89
C MET A 165 3.99 20.80 -5.40
N GLN A 166 3.71 20.50 -6.66
CA GLN A 166 4.18 19.27 -7.31
C GLN A 166 5.70 19.16 -7.26
N GLY A 167 6.42 20.21 -7.62
CA GLY A 167 7.88 20.21 -7.59
C GLY A 167 8.44 19.95 -6.19
N TYR A 168 7.85 20.55 -5.16
CA TYR A 168 8.35 20.39 -3.80
C TYR A 168 7.98 19.02 -3.20
N TYR A 169 6.73 18.58 -3.31
CA TYR A 169 6.23 17.36 -2.65
C TYR A 169 6.28 16.12 -3.54
N GLY A 170 5.85 16.22 -4.79
CA GLY A 170 5.75 15.10 -5.72
C GLY A 170 7.02 14.83 -6.52
N GLY A 171 7.84 15.84 -6.69
CA GLY A 171 8.99 15.82 -7.58
C GLY A 171 8.64 16.20 -9.01
N LEU A 172 9.52 17.00 -9.62
CA LEU A 172 9.45 17.44 -11.01
C LEU A 172 10.49 16.69 -11.84
N TYR A 173 10.04 16.01 -12.87
CA TYR A 173 10.95 15.46 -13.87
C TYR A 173 11.49 16.59 -14.75
N ALA A 174 12.80 16.87 -14.63
CA ALA A 174 13.43 18.00 -15.29
C ALA A 174 14.08 17.61 -16.62
N SER A 175 14.85 16.53 -16.65
CA SER A 175 15.57 16.07 -17.85
C SER A 175 16.09 14.64 -17.70
N ASN A 176 16.81 14.18 -18.72
CA ASN A 176 17.61 12.96 -18.68
C ASN A 176 19.08 13.29 -18.97
N PHE A 177 19.97 12.44 -18.46
CA PHE A 177 21.34 12.39 -18.93
C PHE A 177 21.80 10.95 -19.15
N ASN A 178 22.74 10.76 -20.07
CA ASN A 178 23.34 9.46 -20.33
C ASN A 178 24.68 9.35 -19.61
N SER A 179 24.88 8.26 -18.87
CA SER A 179 26.15 7.93 -18.24
C SER A 179 26.32 6.41 -18.19
N TYR A 180 27.54 5.96 -18.44
CA TYR A 180 27.88 4.51 -18.45
C TYR A 180 26.93 3.64 -19.31
N GLY A 181 26.47 4.16 -20.45
CA GLY A 181 25.55 3.45 -21.35
C GLY A 181 24.10 3.31 -20.83
N LYS A 182 23.74 4.02 -19.78
CA LYS A 182 22.39 4.03 -19.19
C LYS A 182 21.81 5.44 -19.20
N LEU A 183 20.49 5.49 -19.35
CA LEU A 183 19.70 6.71 -19.25
C LEU A 183 19.28 6.95 -17.79
N TYR A 184 19.68 8.08 -17.22
CA TYR A 184 19.30 8.49 -15.88
C TYR A 184 18.31 9.65 -15.93
N ARG A 185 17.29 9.59 -15.09
CA ARG A 185 16.29 10.66 -14.94
C ARG A 185 16.75 11.67 -13.89
N VAL A 186 16.65 12.95 -14.21
CA VAL A 186 16.87 14.05 -13.26
C VAL A 186 15.53 14.45 -12.67
N MET A 187 15.37 14.21 -11.36
CA MET A 187 14.18 14.60 -10.61
C MET A 187 14.56 15.72 -9.64
N ILE A 188 13.77 16.80 -9.66
CA ILE A 188 13.91 17.93 -8.72
C ILE A 188 12.80 17.79 -7.68
N GLN A 189 13.18 17.79 -6.41
CA GLN A 189 12.23 17.66 -5.31
C GLN A 189 12.73 18.47 -4.11
N GLY A 190 11.80 18.96 -3.27
CA GLY A 190 12.16 19.60 -2.01
C GLY A 190 12.92 18.65 -1.09
N ASP A 191 13.79 19.20 -0.24
CA ASP A 191 14.51 18.41 0.76
C ASP A 191 13.53 17.65 1.70
N VAL A 192 13.95 16.50 2.16
CA VAL A 192 13.10 15.62 3.00
C VAL A 192 12.59 16.34 4.23
N ALA A 193 13.45 17.11 4.91
CA ALA A 193 13.10 17.83 6.13
C ALA A 193 11.98 18.88 5.88
N SER A 194 11.97 19.53 4.72
CA SER A 194 10.99 20.57 4.38
C SER A 194 9.64 20.02 3.88
N ARG A 195 9.57 18.75 3.47
CA ARG A 195 8.33 18.14 2.93
C ARG A 195 7.69 17.06 3.83
N MET A 196 8.32 16.69 4.95
CA MET A 196 7.79 15.65 5.85
C MET A 196 6.59 16.10 6.67
N LYS A 197 6.42 17.40 6.86
CA LYS A 197 5.37 17.96 7.72
C LYS A 197 4.57 19.01 6.95
N PRO A 198 3.27 19.20 7.28
CA PRO A 198 2.43 20.25 6.70
C PRO A 198 3.01 21.67 6.90
N GLU A 199 3.72 21.90 8.00
CA GLU A 199 4.37 23.18 8.32
C GLU A 199 5.50 23.53 7.34
N GLY A 200 6.00 22.56 6.58
CA GLY A 200 6.93 22.80 5.49
C GLY A 200 6.38 23.74 4.41
N LEU A 201 5.05 23.88 4.32
CA LEU A 201 4.40 24.81 3.41
C LEU A 201 4.81 26.28 3.67
N ASP A 202 5.15 26.63 4.90
CA ASP A 202 5.57 27.97 5.29
C ASP A 202 6.88 28.42 4.63
N ASN A 203 7.70 27.48 4.22
CA ASN A 203 9.01 27.73 3.61
C ASN A 203 9.00 27.60 2.09
N ILE A 204 7.84 27.41 1.48
CA ILE A 204 7.71 27.30 0.03
C ILE A 204 7.29 28.67 -0.53
N TYR A 205 8.05 29.17 -1.50
CA TYR A 205 7.78 30.42 -2.18
C TYR A 205 7.53 30.18 -3.67
N LEU A 206 6.66 30.97 -4.23
CA LEU A 206 6.41 31.02 -5.67
C LEU A 206 6.68 32.45 -6.21
N ARG A 207 6.96 32.51 -7.50
CA ARG A 207 7.21 33.79 -8.17
C ARG A 207 5.89 34.39 -8.65
N THR A 208 5.68 35.64 -8.23
CA THR A 208 4.61 36.51 -8.74
C THR A 208 5.20 37.65 -9.58
N PRO A 209 4.40 38.40 -10.35
CA PRO A 209 4.87 39.61 -11.04
C PRO A 209 5.47 40.63 -10.10
N SER A 210 5.05 40.72 -8.86
CA SER A 210 5.52 41.67 -7.85
C SER A 210 6.69 41.13 -6.99
N GLY A 211 7.14 39.89 -7.19
CA GLY A 211 8.23 39.29 -6.43
C GLY A 211 7.94 37.87 -5.93
N MET A 212 8.71 37.41 -4.93
CA MET A 212 8.49 36.12 -4.30
C MET A 212 7.42 36.24 -3.21
N ALA A 213 6.44 35.33 -3.20
CA ALA A 213 5.37 35.25 -2.20
C ALA A 213 5.26 33.84 -1.60
N PRO A 214 4.93 33.70 -0.32
CA PRO A 214 4.74 32.38 0.30
C PRO A 214 3.55 31.65 -0.31
N VAL A 215 3.70 30.35 -0.63
CA VAL A 215 2.64 29.52 -1.21
C VAL A 215 1.41 29.46 -0.31
N LYS A 216 1.59 29.51 1.00
CA LYS A 216 0.48 29.47 2.00
C LYS A 216 -0.52 30.60 1.88
N GLU A 217 -0.17 31.71 1.23
CA GLU A 217 -1.13 32.79 0.97
C GLU A 217 -2.18 32.40 -0.07
N PHE A 218 -1.84 31.46 -0.95
CA PHE A 218 -2.64 31.08 -2.11
C PHE A 218 -3.31 29.70 -1.95
N CYS A 219 -2.92 28.90 -0.96
CA CYS A 219 -3.53 27.60 -0.74
C CYS A 219 -3.55 27.19 0.73
N THR A 220 -4.46 26.26 1.05
CA THR A 220 -4.54 25.60 2.34
C THR A 220 -4.47 24.09 2.18
N LEU A 221 -3.90 23.41 3.18
CA LEU A 221 -3.89 21.94 3.24
C LEU A 221 -5.01 21.47 4.16
N LYS A 222 -5.92 20.67 3.61
CA LYS A 222 -7.01 20.03 4.37
C LYS A 222 -6.73 18.54 4.47
N ARG A 223 -6.70 17.99 5.69
CA ARG A 223 -6.60 16.54 5.88
C ARG A 223 -7.91 15.89 5.46
N VAL A 224 -7.84 14.96 4.54
CA VAL A 224 -8.96 14.17 4.03
C VAL A 224 -8.62 12.69 4.08
N TYR A 225 -9.63 11.85 3.98
CA TYR A 225 -9.47 10.41 3.84
C TYR A 225 -10.06 9.99 2.50
N GLY A 226 -9.35 9.13 1.81
CA GLY A 226 -9.76 8.63 0.50
C GLY A 226 -9.07 7.33 0.16
N PRO A 227 -9.38 6.72 -0.99
CA PRO A 227 -8.74 5.49 -1.42
C PRO A 227 -7.25 5.72 -1.67
N SER A 228 -6.42 4.77 -1.25
CA SER A 228 -4.97 4.81 -1.51
C SER A 228 -4.66 4.70 -3.01
N ASN A 229 -5.45 3.89 -3.71
CA ASN A 229 -5.40 3.70 -5.16
C ASN A 229 -6.80 3.30 -5.67
N ILE A 230 -7.06 3.52 -6.94
CA ILE A 230 -8.26 3.07 -7.63
C ILE A 230 -7.81 2.20 -8.80
N ASN A 231 -8.07 0.90 -8.68
CA ASN A 231 -7.78 -0.04 -9.74
C ASN A 231 -8.97 -0.14 -10.71
N ARG A 232 -8.67 -0.40 -11.97
CA ARG A 232 -9.69 -0.67 -12.99
C ARG A 232 -9.34 -1.95 -13.75
N PHE A 233 -10.36 -2.75 -14.00
CA PHE A 233 -10.28 -3.93 -14.85
C PHE A 233 -11.37 -3.83 -15.91
N ASN A 234 -11.00 -3.93 -17.18
CA ASN A 234 -11.90 -3.68 -18.30
C ASN A 234 -12.66 -2.35 -18.18
N LEU A 235 -11.96 -1.28 -17.78
CA LEU A 235 -12.48 0.09 -17.56
C LEU A 235 -13.41 0.26 -16.35
N PHE A 236 -13.89 -0.80 -15.74
CA PHE A 236 -14.69 -0.75 -14.51
C PHE A 236 -13.79 -0.64 -13.27
N THR A 237 -14.22 0.14 -12.32
CA THR A 237 -13.56 0.20 -11.00
C THR A 237 -13.59 -1.18 -10.36
N CYS A 238 -12.46 -1.67 -9.86
CA CYS A 238 -12.38 -2.98 -9.26
C CYS A 238 -11.62 -2.97 -7.93
N ILE A 239 -12.00 -3.92 -7.07
CA ILE A 239 -11.29 -4.28 -5.85
C ILE A 239 -10.78 -5.71 -6.03
N ASN A 240 -9.47 -5.90 -5.86
CA ASN A 240 -8.88 -7.23 -5.94
C ASN A 240 -8.98 -7.92 -4.57
N LEU A 241 -9.49 -9.14 -4.60
CA LEU A 241 -9.61 -10.05 -3.47
C LEU A 241 -8.60 -11.18 -3.63
N ASN A 242 -7.95 -11.56 -2.54
CA ASN A 242 -7.07 -12.72 -2.49
C ASN A 242 -7.75 -13.78 -1.62
N ILE A 243 -8.04 -14.94 -2.21
CA ILE A 243 -8.79 -16.02 -1.59
C ILE A 243 -7.88 -17.24 -1.52
N THR A 244 -7.56 -17.67 -0.31
CA THR A 244 -6.72 -18.85 -0.05
C THR A 244 -7.62 -20.06 0.19
N PRO A 245 -7.45 -21.17 -0.55
CA PRO A 245 -8.15 -22.42 -0.27
C PRO A 245 -7.84 -22.95 1.12
N ALA A 246 -8.83 -23.59 1.76
CA ALA A 246 -8.60 -24.35 2.97
C ALA A 246 -7.90 -25.69 2.65
N ASP A 247 -7.24 -26.28 3.65
CA ASP A 247 -6.54 -27.55 3.48
C ASP A 247 -7.51 -28.65 2.99
N GLY A 248 -7.10 -29.34 1.94
CA GLY A 248 -7.91 -30.41 1.31
C GLY A 248 -8.86 -29.95 0.21
N TYR A 249 -9.00 -28.64 -0.01
CA TYR A 249 -9.83 -28.09 -1.09
C TYR A 249 -9.00 -27.60 -2.26
N SER A 250 -9.54 -27.77 -3.46
CA SER A 250 -8.93 -27.31 -4.70
C SER A 250 -9.35 -25.87 -5.05
N SER A 251 -8.63 -25.27 -5.98
CA SER A 251 -9.04 -23.96 -6.56
C SER A 251 -10.41 -24.03 -7.24
N GLY A 252 -10.80 -25.18 -7.78
CA GLY A 252 -12.13 -25.40 -8.35
C GLY A 252 -13.24 -25.34 -7.31
N ASP A 253 -13.00 -25.91 -6.12
CA ASP A 253 -13.98 -25.87 -5.00
C ASP A 253 -14.18 -24.43 -4.52
N VAL A 254 -13.09 -23.66 -4.40
CA VAL A 254 -13.15 -22.23 -4.05
C VAL A 254 -13.92 -21.42 -5.10
N LEU A 255 -13.69 -21.65 -6.40
CA LEU A 255 -14.43 -20.96 -7.45
C LEU A 255 -15.92 -21.27 -7.41
N LYS A 256 -16.29 -22.52 -7.10
CA LYS A 256 -17.69 -22.92 -6.88
C LYS A 256 -18.29 -22.19 -5.68
N ALA A 257 -17.61 -22.18 -4.54
CA ALA A 257 -18.03 -21.44 -3.34
C ALA A 257 -18.22 -19.94 -3.63
N VAL A 258 -17.29 -19.32 -4.37
CA VAL A 258 -17.40 -17.91 -4.81
C VAL A 258 -18.65 -17.69 -5.67
N SER A 259 -18.95 -18.62 -6.60
CA SER A 259 -20.15 -18.54 -7.45
C SER A 259 -21.44 -18.66 -6.64
N GLU A 260 -21.47 -19.54 -5.65
CA GLU A 260 -22.63 -19.73 -4.77
C GLU A 260 -22.89 -18.52 -3.86
N VAL A 261 -21.83 -17.87 -3.37
CA VAL A 261 -21.97 -16.67 -2.52
C VAL A 261 -22.33 -15.42 -3.36
N SER A 262 -21.99 -15.42 -4.65
CA SER A 262 -22.28 -14.29 -5.55
C SER A 262 -23.68 -14.32 -6.17
N SER A 263 -24.43 -15.41 -6.03
CA SER A 263 -25.81 -15.58 -6.54
C SER A 263 -26.86 -15.17 -5.54
#